data_50d2b760902b3c808d5a9c6d441b076e
#
_entry.id   50d2b760902b3c808d5a9c6d441b076e
#
_cell.length_a   1.000
_cell.length_b   1.000
_cell.length_c   1.000
_cell.angle_alpha   90.00
_cell.angle_beta   90.00
_cell.angle_gamma   90.00
#
_symmetry.space_group_name_H-M   'P 1'
#
loop_
_entity.id
_entity.type
_entity.pdbx_description
1 polymer ?
#
loop_
_entity_poly.entity_id
_entity_poly.type
_entity_poly.pdbx_seq_one_letter_code
_entity_poly.pdbx_strand_id
1 'polypeptide(L)'
;ASDVYKRQILTDMTSFAEAMREVSAQKGEIPSRKGYPGYLYSEFAALYERAGIVNGASGSVTQIPILTMPNDDITHPIPDLTGYITEGQIVLERSLHQKNIYPPINVLPSLSRLMKDGIGEKYTREDHQDLANQLFSSYARVGEARDLASVIGEDELSDTDKQYLKFGTAFEKEFIGQGKDENRSMAETLDIGWRLLHILPRGELDRIDTKILEKYWD
;
A
#
# COMPACT_ATOMS: atom_id res chain seq x y z
N ALA A 1 -30.32 -6.10 -17.46
CA ALA A 1 -29.93 -6.17 -16.06
C ALA A 1 -28.68 -5.33 -15.89
N SER A 2 -28.78 -4.20 -15.20
CA SER A 2 -27.62 -3.40 -14.86
C SER A 2 -26.86 -4.11 -13.74
N ASP A 3 -25.56 -4.37 -13.94
CA ASP A 3 -24.69 -4.87 -12.89
C ASP A 3 -24.74 -3.90 -11.71
N VAL A 4 -25.04 -4.43 -10.53
CA VAL A 4 -25.16 -3.64 -9.30
C VAL A 4 -23.79 -3.15 -8.85
N TYR A 5 -22.75 -3.95 -9.08
CA TYR A 5 -21.37 -3.61 -8.73
C TYR A 5 -20.49 -3.61 -9.98
N LYS A 6 -19.80 -2.49 -10.23
CA LYS A 6 -18.86 -2.33 -11.35
C LYS A 6 -17.44 -2.12 -10.83
N ARG A 7 -16.50 -2.93 -11.32
CA ARG A 7 -15.07 -2.72 -11.12
C ARG A 7 -14.46 -2.30 -12.44
N GLN A 8 -13.86 -1.12 -12.48
CA GLN A 8 -13.23 -0.54 -13.66
C GLN A 8 -11.72 -0.45 -13.42
N ILE A 9 -10.94 -1.02 -14.33
CA ILE A 9 -9.49 -0.94 -14.33
C ILE A 9 -9.08 0.05 -15.42
N LEU A 10 -8.42 1.14 -15.04
CA LEU A 10 -7.87 2.15 -15.94
C LEU A 10 -6.40 1.82 -16.17
N THR A 11 -6.11 1.10 -17.25
CA THR A 11 -4.86 0.36 -17.42
C THR A 11 -3.61 1.19 -17.64
N ASP A 12 -3.72 2.46 -18.10
CA ASP A 12 -2.56 3.30 -18.35
C ASP A 12 -2.88 4.80 -18.23
N MET A 13 -2.86 5.29 -17.02
CA MET A 13 -3.07 6.72 -16.76
C MET A 13 -1.83 7.56 -17.06
N THR A 14 -0.67 6.95 -17.17
CA THR A 14 0.55 7.63 -17.62
C THR A 14 0.43 8.04 -19.09
N SER A 15 0.05 7.12 -19.97
CA SER A 15 -0.17 7.44 -21.39
C SER A 15 -1.27 8.48 -21.59
N PHE A 16 -2.33 8.44 -20.77
CA PHE A 16 -3.37 9.47 -20.79
C PHE A 16 -2.79 10.86 -20.48
N ALA A 17 -2.00 10.98 -19.40
CA ALA A 17 -1.38 12.25 -19.01
C ALA A 17 -0.36 12.76 -20.05
N GLU A 18 0.42 11.86 -20.66
CA GLU A 18 1.35 12.21 -21.73
C GLU A 18 0.64 12.74 -22.97
N ALA A 19 -0.45 12.10 -23.39
CA ALA A 19 -1.28 12.59 -24.48
C ALA A 19 -1.84 13.99 -24.20
N MET A 20 -2.27 14.25 -22.97
CA MET A 20 -2.71 15.60 -22.57
C MET A 20 -1.59 16.62 -22.64
N ARG A 21 -0.37 16.26 -22.23
CA ARG A 21 0.80 17.13 -22.32
C ARG A 21 1.09 17.50 -23.79
N GLU A 22 1.05 16.54 -24.68
CA GLU A 22 1.25 16.76 -26.11
C GLU A 22 0.19 17.68 -26.72
N VAL A 23 -1.09 17.43 -26.42
CA VAL A 23 -2.21 18.26 -26.91
C VAL A 23 -2.10 19.69 -26.39
N SER A 24 -1.78 19.87 -25.11
CA SER A 24 -1.58 21.19 -24.50
C SER A 24 -0.42 21.95 -25.16
N ALA A 25 0.70 21.26 -25.41
CA ALA A 25 1.85 21.85 -26.11
C ALA A 25 1.50 22.29 -27.53
N GLN A 26 0.76 21.46 -28.28
CA GLN A 26 0.31 21.80 -29.65
C GLN A 26 -0.63 23.00 -29.67
N LYS A 27 -1.44 23.18 -28.64
CA LYS A 27 -2.32 24.36 -28.48
C LYS A 27 -1.56 25.62 -28.04
N GLY A 28 -0.28 25.52 -27.71
CA GLY A 28 0.51 26.64 -27.21
C GLY A 28 0.13 27.09 -25.81
N GLU A 29 -0.46 26.21 -25.02
CA GLU A 29 -0.84 26.52 -23.63
C GLU A 29 0.42 26.66 -22.76
N ILE A 30 0.34 27.50 -21.71
CA ILE A 30 1.47 27.68 -20.78
C ILE A 30 1.64 26.41 -19.96
N PRO A 31 2.81 25.74 -20.00
CA PRO A 31 3.02 24.52 -19.26
C PRO A 31 3.13 24.79 -17.74
N SER A 32 2.64 23.84 -16.95
CA SER A 32 2.82 23.78 -15.52
C SER A 32 3.97 22.82 -15.15
N ARG A 33 3.93 22.24 -13.96
CA ARG A 33 4.96 21.35 -13.42
C ARG A 33 5.31 20.22 -14.40
N LYS A 34 6.60 20.05 -14.71
CA LYS A 34 7.15 19.05 -15.65
C LYS A 34 6.52 19.07 -17.05
N GLY A 35 5.98 20.21 -17.48
CA GLY A 35 5.41 20.39 -18.82
C GLY A 35 3.98 19.90 -18.99
N TYR A 36 3.33 19.40 -17.93
CA TYR A 36 1.91 19.03 -17.96
C TYR A 36 1.02 20.26 -17.94
N PRO A 37 -0.22 20.20 -18.51
CA PRO A 37 -1.16 21.29 -18.40
C PRO A 37 -1.56 21.57 -16.97
N GLY A 38 -1.81 22.84 -16.64
CA GLY A 38 -2.25 23.24 -15.30
C GLY A 38 -3.56 22.61 -14.84
N TYR A 39 -4.38 22.14 -15.77
CA TYR A 39 -5.66 21.49 -15.53
C TYR A 39 -5.57 19.94 -15.45
N LEU A 40 -4.37 19.34 -15.41
CA LEU A 40 -4.22 17.87 -15.31
C LEU A 40 -4.97 17.29 -14.11
N TYR A 41 -4.96 18.00 -12.96
CA TYR A 41 -5.72 17.62 -11.79
C TYR A 41 -7.22 17.50 -12.08
N SER A 42 -7.81 18.52 -12.72
CA SER A 42 -9.24 18.54 -13.02
C SER A 42 -9.67 17.41 -13.95
N GLU A 43 -8.82 17.07 -14.91
CA GLU A 43 -9.08 15.98 -15.83
C GLU A 43 -9.01 14.61 -15.14
N PHE A 44 -8.02 14.42 -14.26
CA PHE A 44 -7.95 13.21 -13.44
C PHE A 44 -9.15 13.12 -12.50
N ALA A 45 -9.51 14.21 -11.81
CA ALA A 45 -10.66 14.25 -10.93
C ALA A 45 -11.95 13.92 -11.68
N ALA A 46 -12.16 14.47 -12.88
CA ALA A 46 -13.34 14.19 -13.70
C ALA A 46 -13.50 12.69 -14.05
N LEU A 47 -12.37 11.95 -14.11
CA LEU A 47 -12.39 10.50 -14.32
C LEU A 47 -12.58 9.73 -13.01
N TYR A 48 -11.81 10.06 -11.98
CA TYR A 48 -11.74 9.26 -10.74
C TYR A 48 -12.94 9.48 -9.81
N GLU A 49 -13.52 10.67 -9.78
CA GLU A 49 -14.70 10.99 -8.97
C GLU A 49 -16.00 10.30 -9.47
N ARG A 50 -15.93 9.55 -10.56
CA ARG A 50 -17.02 8.67 -10.98
C ARG A 50 -17.13 7.40 -10.15
N ALA A 51 -16.10 7.07 -9.36
CA ALA A 51 -16.13 5.97 -8.41
C ALA A 51 -16.98 6.35 -7.19
N GLY A 52 -17.68 5.37 -6.64
CA GLY A 52 -18.43 5.58 -5.41
C GLY A 52 -19.77 4.87 -5.35
N ILE A 53 -20.50 5.24 -4.33
CA ILE A 53 -21.88 4.80 -4.04
C ILE A 53 -22.78 6.02 -4.08
N VAL A 54 -23.86 5.95 -4.83
CA VAL A 54 -24.84 7.04 -4.91
C VAL A 54 -26.03 6.72 -4.00
N ASN A 55 -26.38 7.67 -3.13
CA ASN A 55 -27.54 7.52 -2.25
C ASN A 55 -28.84 7.29 -3.06
N GLY A 56 -29.57 6.25 -2.68
CA GLY A 56 -30.80 5.87 -3.36
C GLY A 56 -30.65 4.97 -4.59
N ALA A 57 -29.41 4.69 -5.01
CA ALA A 57 -29.09 3.69 -6.02
C ALA A 57 -28.58 2.41 -5.37
N SER A 58 -28.86 1.25 -5.98
CA SER A 58 -28.25 -0.01 -5.58
C SER A 58 -26.92 -0.20 -6.31
N GLY A 59 -25.87 -0.55 -5.56
CA GLY A 59 -24.56 -0.90 -6.13
C GLY A 59 -23.50 0.19 -6.00
N SER A 60 -22.34 -0.09 -6.62
CA SER A 60 -21.18 0.80 -6.54
C SER A 60 -20.31 0.73 -7.81
N VAL A 61 -19.52 1.77 -8.01
CA VAL A 61 -18.43 1.80 -9.00
C VAL A 61 -17.11 1.88 -8.25
N THR A 62 -16.25 0.89 -8.44
CA THR A 62 -14.88 0.87 -7.95
C THR A 62 -13.92 1.08 -9.11
N GLN A 63 -13.01 2.03 -8.99
CA GLN A 63 -11.99 2.29 -10.00
C GLN A 63 -10.60 1.96 -9.46
N ILE A 64 -9.79 1.33 -10.31
CA ILE A 64 -8.39 1.01 -10.04
C ILE A 64 -7.56 1.67 -11.15
N PRO A 65 -7.11 2.91 -10.95
CA PRO A 65 -6.19 3.55 -11.90
C PRO A 65 -4.80 2.92 -11.77
N ILE A 66 -4.22 2.54 -12.91
CA ILE A 66 -2.87 1.99 -13.01
C ILE A 66 -1.99 3.00 -13.72
N LEU A 67 -0.83 3.28 -13.16
CA LEU A 67 0.15 4.20 -13.73
C LEU A 67 1.58 3.72 -13.47
N THR A 68 2.50 4.29 -14.20
CA THR A 68 3.94 4.14 -13.94
C THR A 68 4.47 5.41 -13.27
N MET A 69 5.47 5.23 -12.40
CA MET A 69 6.18 6.35 -11.79
C MET A 69 7.48 6.60 -12.55
N PRO A 70 7.57 7.68 -13.37
CA PRO A 70 8.82 7.99 -14.06
C PRO A 70 9.98 8.15 -13.08
N ASN A 71 11.07 7.42 -13.32
CA ASN A 71 12.24 7.34 -12.44
C ASN A 71 11.95 6.83 -11.01
N ASP A 72 10.88 6.03 -10.84
CA ASP A 72 10.37 5.58 -9.55
C ASP A 72 10.05 6.73 -8.56
N ASP A 73 9.78 7.93 -9.10
CA ASP A 73 9.51 9.15 -8.33
C ASP A 73 8.01 9.28 -8.03
N ILE A 74 7.63 8.94 -6.81
CA ILE A 74 6.24 9.08 -6.33
C ILE A 74 5.77 10.54 -6.27
N THR A 75 6.70 11.50 -6.26
CA THR A 75 6.39 12.94 -6.26
C THR A 75 6.19 13.52 -7.66
N HIS A 76 6.35 12.70 -8.69
CA HIS A 76 6.03 13.08 -10.08
C HIS A 76 4.54 13.45 -10.19
N PRO A 77 4.15 14.47 -11.03
CA PRO A 77 2.75 14.93 -11.11
C PRO A 77 1.71 13.83 -11.33
N ILE A 78 2.02 12.80 -12.09
CA ILE A 78 1.07 11.71 -12.39
C ILE A 78 0.73 10.90 -11.12
N PRO A 79 1.68 10.26 -10.41
CA PRO A 79 1.37 9.55 -9.17
C PRO A 79 0.91 10.49 -8.04
N ASP A 80 1.50 11.68 -7.93
CA ASP A 80 1.18 12.65 -6.90
C ASP A 80 -0.31 13.08 -6.97
N LEU A 81 -0.77 13.54 -8.13
CA LEU A 81 -2.17 13.95 -8.33
C LEU A 81 -3.14 12.77 -8.22
N THR A 82 -2.79 11.61 -8.76
CA THR A 82 -3.62 10.40 -8.64
C THR A 82 -3.77 9.99 -7.18
N GLY A 83 -2.68 9.95 -6.42
CA GLY A 83 -2.70 9.61 -5.00
C GLY A 83 -3.45 10.64 -4.15
N TYR A 84 -3.49 11.91 -4.57
CA TYR A 84 -4.26 12.95 -3.90
C TYR A 84 -5.77 12.80 -4.09
N ILE A 85 -6.21 12.39 -5.30
CA ILE A 85 -7.64 12.26 -5.64
C ILE A 85 -8.23 10.93 -5.15
N THR A 86 -7.47 9.83 -5.27
CA THR A 86 -7.96 8.48 -4.92
C THR A 86 -7.94 8.24 -3.41
N GLU A 87 -8.73 7.26 -2.93
CA GLU A 87 -8.86 6.93 -1.50
C GLU A 87 -7.74 6.02 -0.97
N GLY A 88 -6.86 5.57 -1.82
CA GLY A 88 -5.71 4.75 -1.44
C GLY A 88 -4.77 4.52 -2.60
N GLN A 89 -3.63 3.95 -2.28
CA GLN A 89 -2.61 3.59 -3.27
C GLN A 89 -1.90 2.30 -2.88
N ILE A 90 -1.54 1.53 -3.90
CA ILE A 90 -0.69 0.34 -3.80
C ILE A 90 0.56 0.62 -4.61
N VAL A 91 1.70 0.67 -3.93
CA VAL A 91 2.99 0.99 -4.54
C VAL A 91 3.79 -0.30 -4.73
N LEU A 92 4.27 -0.52 -5.96
CA LEU A 92 5.14 -1.64 -6.28
C LEU A 92 6.60 -1.19 -6.25
N GLU A 93 7.49 -2.05 -5.79
CA GLU A 93 8.91 -1.76 -5.63
C GLU A 93 9.79 -2.76 -6.37
N ARG A 94 10.74 -2.23 -7.16
CA ARG A 94 11.66 -3.06 -7.96
C ARG A 94 12.60 -3.91 -7.11
N SER A 95 13.04 -3.40 -5.97
CA SER A 95 13.95 -4.13 -5.07
C SER A 95 13.31 -5.41 -4.52
N LEU A 96 12.00 -5.38 -4.21
CA LEU A 96 11.25 -6.57 -3.79
C LEU A 96 11.12 -7.57 -4.95
N HIS A 97 10.85 -7.09 -6.17
CA HIS A 97 10.81 -7.94 -7.35
C HIS A 97 12.16 -8.63 -7.62
N GLN A 98 13.28 -7.91 -7.47
CA GLN A 98 14.63 -8.47 -7.62
C GLN A 98 14.94 -9.55 -6.57
N LYS A 99 14.34 -9.44 -5.38
CA LYS A 99 14.39 -10.48 -4.31
C LYS A 99 13.43 -11.65 -4.55
N ASN A 100 12.73 -11.70 -5.69
CA ASN A 100 11.68 -12.67 -6.00
C ASN A 100 10.49 -12.65 -5.03
N ILE A 101 10.19 -11.50 -4.44
CA ILE A 101 8.97 -11.29 -3.66
C ILE A 101 7.84 -10.92 -4.63
N TYR A 102 6.78 -11.71 -4.64
CA TYR A 102 5.62 -11.49 -5.49
C TYR A 102 4.31 -11.64 -4.71
N PRO A 103 3.37 -10.69 -4.84
CA PRO A 103 3.48 -9.39 -5.51
C PRO A 103 4.50 -8.46 -4.81
N PRO A 104 5.27 -7.64 -5.55
CA PRO A 104 6.32 -6.81 -4.96
C PRO A 104 5.77 -5.51 -4.37
N ILE A 105 4.85 -5.63 -3.43
CA ILE A 105 4.16 -4.49 -2.81
C ILE A 105 5.03 -3.89 -1.71
N ASN A 106 5.37 -2.61 -1.86
CA ASN A 106 5.95 -1.83 -0.78
C ASN A 106 4.84 -1.32 0.14
N VAL A 107 4.74 -1.89 1.32
CA VAL A 107 3.66 -1.61 2.27
C VAL A 107 3.77 -0.23 2.93
N LEU A 108 4.98 0.34 3.05
CA LEU A 108 5.18 1.61 3.76
C LEU A 108 4.56 2.81 3.04
N PRO A 109 4.75 3.02 1.72
CA PRO A 109 4.08 4.08 0.98
C PRO A 109 2.66 3.72 0.54
N SER A 110 2.25 2.45 0.69
CA SER A 110 0.90 2.00 0.38
C SER A 110 -0.05 2.34 1.52
N LEU A 111 -1.22 2.85 1.18
CA LEU A 111 -2.19 3.26 2.17
C LEU A 111 -3.63 3.14 1.67
N SER A 112 -4.57 3.07 2.61
CA SER A 112 -6.01 3.25 2.37
C SER A 112 -6.55 4.23 3.39
N ARG A 113 -7.15 5.34 2.93
CA ARG A 113 -7.78 6.34 3.81
C ARG A 113 -9.05 5.82 4.46
N LEU A 114 -9.73 4.88 3.80
CA LEU A 114 -11.00 4.30 4.24
C LEU A 114 -10.83 2.96 4.99
N MET A 115 -9.60 2.55 5.29
CA MET A 115 -9.34 1.26 5.93
C MET A 115 -10.13 1.10 7.24
N LYS A 116 -10.19 2.14 8.06
CA LYS A 116 -10.88 2.11 9.36
C LYS A 116 -12.37 1.79 9.26
N ASP A 117 -13.00 2.17 8.14
CA ASP A 117 -14.43 1.96 7.91
C ASP A 117 -14.74 0.54 7.40
N GLY A 118 -13.71 -0.19 6.99
CA GLY A 118 -13.84 -1.53 6.40
C GLY A 118 -13.25 -2.67 7.24
N ILE A 119 -12.76 -2.41 8.46
CA ILE A 119 -12.14 -3.40 9.33
C ILE A 119 -12.78 -3.44 10.73
N GLY A 120 -12.40 -4.43 11.55
CA GLY A 120 -12.92 -4.67 12.89
C GLY A 120 -13.97 -5.77 12.92
N GLU A 121 -14.55 -6.04 14.10
CA GLU A 121 -15.49 -7.16 14.36
C GLU A 121 -16.61 -7.30 13.31
N LYS A 122 -17.13 -6.17 12.81
CA LYS A 122 -18.23 -6.17 11.86
C LYS A 122 -17.84 -6.68 10.47
N TYR A 123 -16.60 -6.51 10.06
CA TYR A 123 -16.15 -6.76 8.69
C TYR A 123 -15.05 -7.81 8.59
N THR A 124 -14.18 -7.87 9.61
CA THR A 124 -13.01 -8.74 9.63
C THR A 124 -12.86 -9.40 11.01
N ARG A 125 -11.91 -8.93 11.83
CA ARG A 125 -11.65 -9.43 13.17
C ARG A 125 -11.29 -8.26 14.09
N GLU A 126 -11.57 -8.35 15.39
CA GLU A 126 -11.38 -7.25 16.35
C GLU A 126 -9.92 -6.76 16.45
N ASP A 127 -8.95 -7.66 16.28
CA ASP A 127 -7.52 -7.39 16.38
C ASP A 127 -6.92 -6.76 15.09
N HIS A 128 -7.68 -6.68 14.00
CA HIS A 128 -7.15 -6.29 12.69
C HIS A 128 -6.46 -4.93 12.71
N GLN A 129 -7.06 -3.92 13.35
CA GLN A 129 -6.48 -2.57 13.37
C GLN A 129 -5.16 -2.53 14.14
N ASP A 130 -5.13 -3.15 15.31
CA ASP A 130 -3.95 -3.16 16.17
C ASP A 130 -2.81 -3.96 15.54
N LEU A 131 -3.14 -5.15 15.02
CA LEU A 131 -2.19 -5.99 14.30
C LEU A 131 -1.60 -5.28 13.08
N ALA A 132 -2.43 -4.63 12.27
CA ALA A 132 -1.97 -3.88 11.10
C ALA A 132 -1.04 -2.73 11.49
N ASN A 133 -1.39 -1.96 12.53
CA ASN A 133 -0.56 -0.88 13.04
C ASN A 133 0.79 -1.39 13.55
N GLN A 134 0.80 -2.54 14.26
CA GLN A 134 2.02 -3.14 14.77
C GLN A 134 2.91 -3.67 13.64
N LEU A 135 2.33 -4.41 12.68
CA LEU A 135 3.09 -4.91 11.53
C LEU A 135 3.71 -3.78 10.74
N PHE A 136 2.96 -2.70 10.49
CA PHE A 136 3.45 -1.52 9.80
C PHE A 136 4.63 -0.86 10.55
N SER A 137 4.45 -0.61 11.87
CA SER A 137 5.49 -0.02 12.72
C SER A 137 6.73 -0.90 12.78
N SER A 138 6.54 -2.21 12.97
CA SER A 138 7.65 -3.17 13.03
C SER A 138 8.39 -3.25 11.70
N TYR A 139 7.69 -3.23 10.58
CA TYR A 139 8.34 -3.27 9.26
C TYR A 139 9.07 -1.96 8.94
N ALA A 140 8.57 -0.82 9.38
CA ALA A 140 9.29 0.46 9.25
C ALA A 140 10.64 0.39 10.00
N ARG A 141 10.66 -0.18 11.21
CA ARG A 141 11.88 -0.35 12.00
C ARG A 141 12.90 -1.32 11.37
N VAL A 142 12.46 -2.26 10.54
CA VAL A 142 13.38 -3.10 9.75
C VAL A 142 14.29 -2.27 8.86
N GLY A 143 13.77 -1.17 8.27
CA GLY A 143 14.58 -0.24 7.47
C GLY A 143 15.73 0.34 8.30
N GLU A 144 15.43 0.85 9.49
CA GLU A 144 16.43 1.42 10.41
C GLU A 144 17.50 0.37 10.81
N ALA A 145 17.08 -0.87 11.11
CA ALA A 145 18.01 -1.95 11.44
C ALA A 145 18.90 -2.34 10.25
N ARG A 146 18.38 -2.32 9.02
CA ARG A 146 19.15 -2.56 7.79
C ARG A 146 20.17 -1.45 7.54
N ASP A 147 19.76 -0.20 7.71
CA ASP A 147 20.65 0.95 7.55
C ASP A 147 21.79 0.89 8.58
N LEU A 148 21.48 0.60 9.84
CA LEU A 148 22.48 0.42 10.89
C LEU A 148 23.43 -0.73 10.57
N ALA A 149 22.91 -1.89 10.16
CA ALA A 149 23.71 -3.05 9.74
C ALA A 149 24.69 -2.73 8.61
N SER A 150 24.26 -1.89 7.66
CA SER A 150 25.11 -1.47 6.54
C SER A 150 26.31 -0.62 6.97
N VAL A 151 26.21 0.05 8.12
CA VAL A 151 27.26 0.95 8.66
C VAL A 151 28.22 0.21 9.60
N ILE A 152 27.67 -0.56 10.55
CA ILE A 152 28.49 -1.19 11.62
C ILE A 152 28.70 -2.69 11.45
N GLY A 153 27.95 -3.35 10.52
CA GLY A 153 27.94 -4.80 10.34
C GLY A 153 26.85 -5.49 11.17
N GLU A 154 26.34 -6.61 10.68
CA GLU A 154 25.27 -7.38 11.36
C GLU A 154 25.71 -7.96 12.71
N ASP A 155 26.99 -8.30 12.86
CA ASP A 155 27.53 -8.90 14.08
C ASP A 155 27.47 -7.94 15.27
N GLU A 156 27.64 -6.63 15.02
CA GLU A 156 27.64 -5.57 16.02
C GLU A 156 26.24 -5.05 16.40
N LEU A 157 25.19 -5.54 15.73
CA LEU A 157 23.81 -5.17 16.04
C LEU A 157 23.39 -5.71 17.42
N SER A 158 22.48 -4.97 18.07
CA SER A 158 21.77 -5.49 19.26
C SER A 158 20.96 -6.75 18.92
N ASP A 159 20.67 -7.58 19.93
CA ASP A 159 19.83 -8.76 19.73
C ASP A 159 18.44 -8.40 19.19
N THR A 160 17.90 -7.28 19.63
CA THR A 160 16.60 -6.75 19.13
C THR A 160 16.68 -6.38 17.65
N ASP A 161 17.73 -5.67 17.22
CA ASP A 161 17.89 -5.31 15.79
C ASP A 161 18.08 -6.55 14.92
N LYS A 162 18.83 -7.56 15.40
CA LYS A 162 18.95 -8.86 14.72
C LYS A 162 17.58 -9.56 14.58
N GLN A 163 16.71 -9.44 15.59
CA GLN A 163 15.34 -9.96 15.49
C GLN A 163 14.50 -9.18 14.48
N TYR A 164 14.65 -7.84 14.39
CA TYR A 164 13.99 -7.05 13.34
C TYR A 164 14.46 -7.43 11.94
N LEU A 165 15.74 -7.72 11.72
CA LEU A 165 16.23 -8.22 10.42
C LEU A 165 15.58 -9.57 10.04
N LYS A 166 15.47 -10.49 11.01
CA LYS A 166 14.79 -11.78 10.82
C LYS A 166 13.30 -11.58 10.51
N PHE A 167 12.65 -10.73 11.30
CA PHE A 167 11.24 -10.38 11.08
C PHE A 167 11.03 -9.79 9.68
N GLY A 168 11.85 -8.84 9.25
CA GLY A 168 11.74 -8.22 7.94
C GLY A 168 11.86 -9.22 6.79
N THR A 169 12.81 -10.16 6.88
CA THR A 169 12.98 -11.21 5.88
C THR A 169 11.78 -12.15 5.83
N ALA A 170 11.27 -12.57 6.99
CA ALA A 170 10.09 -13.43 7.08
C ALA A 170 8.82 -12.69 6.61
N PHE A 171 8.66 -11.41 6.98
CA PHE A 171 7.54 -10.57 6.56
C PHE A 171 7.49 -10.39 5.04
N GLU A 172 8.63 -10.08 4.41
CA GLU A 172 8.72 -9.97 2.95
C GLU A 172 8.35 -11.30 2.27
N LYS A 173 8.84 -12.41 2.78
CA LYS A 173 8.66 -13.73 2.17
C LYS A 173 7.28 -14.35 2.41
N GLU A 174 6.75 -14.23 3.63
CA GLU A 174 5.57 -14.99 4.07
C GLU A 174 4.31 -14.14 4.16
N PHE A 175 4.44 -12.82 4.41
CA PHE A 175 3.29 -11.92 4.48
C PHE A 175 3.05 -11.22 3.15
N ILE A 176 4.04 -10.53 2.59
CA ILE A 176 3.93 -9.86 1.29
C ILE A 176 3.94 -10.90 0.17
N GLY A 177 4.90 -11.81 0.18
CA GLY A 177 5.05 -12.87 -0.82
C GLY A 177 3.87 -13.83 -0.80
N GLN A 178 3.34 -14.14 -1.99
CA GLN A 178 2.23 -15.07 -2.19
C GLN A 178 2.51 -15.96 -3.40
N GLY A 179 2.04 -17.20 -3.34
CA GLY A 179 2.07 -18.09 -4.49
C GLY A 179 1.12 -17.62 -5.59
N LYS A 180 1.42 -18.01 -6.84
CA LYS A 180 0.62 -17.59 -8.00
C LYS A 180 -0.87 -17.93 -7.88
N ASP A 181 -1.17 -19.07 -7.29
CA ASP A 181 -2.53 -19.60 -7.13
C ASP A 181 -3.03 -19.47 -5.68
N GLU A 182 -2.28 -18.74 -4.84
CA GLU A 182 -2.64 -18.53 -3.44
C GLU A 182 -3.77 -17.51 -3.32
N ASN A 183 -4.79 -17.86 -2.52
CA ASN A 183 -5.94 -17.00 -2.25
C ASN A 183 -6.25 -17.04 -0.76
N ARG A 184 -5.52 -16.22 0.00
CA ARG A 184 -5.68 -16.12 1.46
C ARG A 184 -6.99 -15.45 1.84
N SER A 185 -7.66 -16.02 2.82
CA SER A 185 -8.72 -15.31 3.54
C SER A 185 -8.13 -14.20 4.44
N MET A 186 -8.98 -13.30 4.89
CA MET A 186 -8.55 -12.27 5.85
C MET A 186 -8.08 -12.90 7.17
N ALA A 187 -8.76 -13.93 7.66
CA ALA A 187 -8.37 -14.61 8.88
C ALA A 187 -6.96 -15.23 8.77
N GLU A 188 -6.70 -15.97 7.68
CA GLU A 188 -5.37 -16.53 7.42
C GLU A 188 -4.28 -15.46 7.35
N THR A 189 -4.58 -14.31 6.73
CA THR A 189 -3.64 -13.19 6.64
C THR A 189 -3.32 -12.63 8.03
N LEU A 190 -4.33 -12.44 8.89
CA LEU A 190 -4.14 -11.97 10.26
C LEU A 190 -3.35 -12.99 11.09
N ASP A 191 -3.61 -14.28 10.94
CA ASP A 191 -2.89 -15.35 11.65
C ASP A 191 -1.41 -15.41 11.24
N ILE A 192 -1.11 -15.19 9.95
CA ILE A 192 0.28 -15.04 9.48
C ILE A 192 0.93 -13.82 10.15
N GLY A 193 0.22 -12.70 10.23
CA GLY A 193 0.71 -11.50 10.91
C GLY A 193 1.09 -11.75 12.36
N TRP A 194 0.24 -12.41 13.14
CA TRP A 194 0.52 -12.79 14.52
C TRP A 194 1.72 -13.72 14.63
N ARG A 195 1.78 -14.77 13.82
CA ARG A 195 2.91 -15.70 13.79
C ARG A 195 4.24 -14.98 13.54
N LEU A 196 4.26 -14.00 12.66
CA LEU A 196 5.46 -13.23 12.37
C LEU A 196 5.88 -12.33 13.52
N LEU A 197 4.92 -11.72 14.23
CA LEU A 197 5.23 -10.89 15.40
C LEU A 197 5.92 -11.66 16.51
N HIS A 198 5.72 -12.99 16.63
CA HIS A 198 6.43 -13.83 17.59
C HIS A 198 7.95 -13.90 17.38
N ILE A 199 8.46 -13.42 16.24
CA ILE A 199 9.90 -13.25 16.01
C ILE A 199 10.46 -12.12 16.88
N LEU A 200 9.63 -11.14 17.20
CA LEU A 200 9.99 -9.97 17.99
C LEU A 200 9.74 -10.23 19.50
N PRO A 201 10.47 -9.56 20.40
CA PRO A 201 10.15 -9.63 21.81
C PRO A 201 8.78 -9.01 22.09
N ARG A 202 8.02 -9.59 23.01
CA ARG A 202 6.70 -9.08 23.42
C ARG A 202 6.73 -7.58 23.80
N GLY A 203 7.83 -7.11 24.40
CA GLY A 203 8.01 -5.71 24.80
C GLY A 203 8.07 -4.71 23.62
N GLU A 204 8.29 -5.19 22.40
CA GLU A 204 8.30 -4.36 21.18
C GLU A 204 6.89 -4.17 20.56
N LEU A 205 5.87 -4.84 21.12
CA LEU A 205 4.49 -4.81 20.61
C LEU A 205 3.67 -3.70 21.27
N ASP A 206 4.11 -2.45 21.13
CA ASP A 206 3.55 -1.27 21.78
C ASP A 206 2.31 -0.67 21.09
N ARG A 207 1.96 -1.18 19.90
CA ARG A 207 0.81 -0.73 19.10
C ARG A 207 -0.44 -1.58 19.28
N ILE A 208 -0.38 -2.60 20.11
CA ILE A 208 -1.47 -3.55 20.36
C ILE A 208 -2.03 -3.31 21.75
N ASP A 209 -3.36 -3.19 21.86
CA ASP A 209 -4.02 -3.12 23.18
C ASP A 209 -3.70 -4.37 24.00
N THR A 210 -3.48 -4.19 25.30
CA THR A 210 -3.10 -5.28 26.21
C THR A 210 -4.09 -6.45 26.19
N LYS A 211 -5.40 -6.17 26.08
CA LYS A 211 -6.44 -7.21 26.04
C LYS A 211 -6.38 -8.02 24.75
N ILE A 212 -6.09 -7.36 23.63
CA ILE A 212 -5.90 -8.03 22.33
C ILE A 212 -4.63 -8.88 22.40
N LEU A 213 -3.55 -8.32 22.95
CA LEU A 213 -2.29 -9.04 23.10
C LEU A 213 -2.44 -10.28 23.98
N GLU A 214 -3.17 -10.21 25.10
CA GLU A 214 -3.44 -11.37 25.98
C GLU A 214 -4.30 -12.45 25.30
N LYS A 215 -5.15 -12.06 24.36
CA LYS A 215 -6.04 -12.98 23.64
C LYS A 215 -5.40 -13.71 22.48
N TYR A 216 -4.48 -13.06 21.77
CA TYR A 216 -3.95 -13.53 20.48
C TYR A 216 -2.45 -13.87 20.50
N TRP A 217 -1.73 -13.49 21.57
CA TRP A 217 -0.30 -13.75 21.68
C TRP A 217 0.06 -15.18 22.14
N ASP A 218 -0.82 -15.87 22.90
CA ASP A 218 -0.52 -17.20 23.48
C ASP A 218 -0.68 -18.34 22.43
#